data_94ab57cba8be8d8259dda7a0dd718207
#
_entry.id   94ab57cba8be8d8259dda7a0dd718207
#
_cell.length_a   1.000
_cell.length_b   1.000
_cell.length_c   1.000
_cell.angle_alpha   90.00
_cell.angle_beta   90.00
_cell.angle_gamma   90.00
#
_symmetry.space_group_name_H-M   'P 1'
#
loop_
_entity.id
_entity.type
_entity.pdbx_description
1 polymer ?
#
loop_
_entity_poly.entity_id
_entity_poly.type
_entity_poly.pdbx_seq_one_letter_code
_entity_poly.pdbx_strand_id
1 'polypeptide(L)'
;MNAPALADADVRVQFPGIDDPNYISVVKQYAVEHHIHAIISLNDLELPILSSCKKEFEDIGITLIVSDKRVVDITFDKWKTKEFLKECGLNSPKTFLSLKEIEHAIDKNNISFTVVIKTRWGRSSIGIQFPESMLEMELASELIRLEISRTILSNAGGENEKNQILYQEKIEGNEYGMDVLNDLRGNYVGTFVRQKLSMRAGETDKAISVIDARFEKIGRIIGTRLRHVGNLDCDVLERDGLLYVLEMNARFGGGYPFSHESGINTVGAYIHWLEG
;
A
#
# COMPACT_ATOMS: atom_id res chain seq x y z
N MET A 1 22.37 3.01 11.85
CA MET A 1 21.60 1.82 11.43
C MET A 1 20.93 1.20 12.64
N ASN A 2 19.61 1.44 12.81
CA ASN A 2 18.86 1.01 14.01
C ASN A 2 17.62 0.16 13.66
N ALA A 3 17.50 -0.37 12.41
CA ALA A 3 16.38 -1.21 12.05
C ALA A 3 16.51 -2.58 12.74
N PRO A 4 15.47 -3.04 13.49
CA PRO A 4 15.54 -4.33 14.21
C PRO A 4 15.86 -5.52 13.31
N ALA A 5 15.31 -5.56 12.09
CA ALA A 5 15.57 -6.62 11.11
C ALA A 5 17.06 -6.80 10.74
N LEU A 6 17.88 -5.78 10.97
CA LEU A 6 19.33 -5.93 10.78
C LEU A 6 19.97 -6.89 11.77
N ALA A 7 19.32 -7.18 12.91
CA ALA A 7 19.84 -8.15 13.87
C ALA A 7 19.79 -9.58 13.33
N ASP A 8 18.82 -9.86 12.47
CA ASP A 8 18.54 -11.19 11.93
C ASP A 8 19.12 -11.40 10.53
N ALA A 9 19.71 -10.34 9.92
CA ALA A 9 20.30 -10.44 8.59
C ALA A 9 21.69 -11.07 8.64
N ASP A 10 21.98 -12.01 7.72
CA ASP A 10 23.30 -12.62 7.54
C ASP A 10 24.34 -11.59 7.13
N VAL A 11 23.96 -10.68 6.22
CA VAL A 11 24.79 -9.57 5.76
C VAL A 11 24.02 -8.26 5.85
N ARG A 12 24.68 -7.23 6.37
CA ARG A 12 24.09 -5.90 6.58
C ARG A 12 24.76 -4.91 5.67
N VAL A 13 23.98 -4.24 4.84
CA VAL A 13 24.48 -3.25 3.88
C VAL A 13 23.69 -1.96 4.00
N GLN A 14 24.38 -0.84 3.89
CA GLN A 14 23.76 0.46 3.78
C GLN A 14 23.90 0.96 2.34
N PHE A 15 22.76 1.15 1.69
CA PHE A 15 22.68 1.79 0.38
C PHE A 15 22.51 3.32 0.51
N PRO A 16 22.79 4.08 -0.57
CA PRO A 16 22.38 5.48 -0.67
C PRO A 16 20.87 5.67 -0.42
N GLY A 17 20.43 6.88 -0.16
CA GLY A 17 18.99 7.19 -0.10
C GLY A 17 18.29 6.84 -1.42
N ILE A 18 17.02 6.49 -1.36
CA ILE A 18 16.23 6.14 -2.57
C ILE A 18 16.09 7.31 -3.55
N ASP A 19 16.31 8.53 -3.11
CA ASP A 19 16.35 9.78 -3.88
C ASP A 19 17.74 10.10 -4.47
N ASP A 20 18.77 9.32 -4.13
CA ASP A 20 20.11 9.46 -4.70
C ASP A 20 20.10 8.98 -6.16
N PRO A 21 20.59 9.78 -7.12
CA PRO A 21 20.69 9.39 -8.53
C PRO A 21 21.48 8.09 -8.77
N ASN A 22 22.40 7.74 -7.87
CA ASN A 22 23.20 6.52 -7.97
C ASN A 22 22.57 5.31 -7.30
N TYR A 23 21.41 5.46 -6.65
CA TYR A 23 20.79 4.39 -5.86
C TYR A 23 20.68 3.07 -6.66
N ILE A 24 20.06 3.09 -7.83
CA ILE A 24 19.86 1.89 -8.66
C ILE A 24 21.18 1.29 -9.13
N SER A 25 22.14 2.12 -9.56
CA SER A 25 23.45 1.63 -10.02
C SER A 25 24.23 0.94 -8.90
N VAL A 26 24.19 1.49 -7.68
CA VAL A 26 24.85 0.88 -6.51
C VAL A 26 24.16 -0.43 -6.11
N VAL A 27 22.83 -0.49 -6.12
CA VAL A 27 22.08 -1.73 -5.82
C VAL A 27 22.41 -2.81 -6.87
N LYS A 28 22.44 -2.47 -8.16
CA LYS A 28 22.79 -3.40 -9.24
C LYS A 28 24.23 -3.93 -9.11
N GLN A 29 25.18 -3.02 -8.89
CA GLN A 29 26.58 -3.40 -8.70
C GLN A 29 26.75 -4.36 -7.54
N TYR A 30 26.18 -4.02 -6.38
CA TYR A 30 26.22 -4.88 -5.19
C TYR A 30 25.61 -6.26 -5.46
N ALA A 31 24.45 -6.30 -6.11
CA ALA A 31 23.74 -7.54 -6.39
C ALA A 31 24.55 -8.46 -7.33
N VAL A 32 25.23 -7.92 -8.33
CA VAL A 32 26.13 -8.70 -9.20
C VAL A 32 27.35 -9.21 -8.44
N GLU A 33 28.03 -8.33 -7.69
CA GLU A 33 29.26 -8.66 -6.94
C GLU A 33 29.01 -9.74 -5.87
N HIS A 34 27.82 -9.78 -5.29
CA HIS A 34 27.45 -10.70 -4.23
C HIS A 34 26.53 -11.86 -4.70
N HIS A 35 26.38 -12.05 -6.00
CA HIS A 35 25.59 -13.14 -6.60
C HIS A 35 24.15 -13.21 -6.08
N ILE A 36 23.51 -12.04 -5.91
CA ILE A 36 22.12 -11.97 -5.48
C ILE A 36 21.21 -12.40 -6.64
N HIS A 37 20.32 -13.36 -6.40
CA HIS A 37 19.42 -13.88 -7.41
C HIS A 37 18.06 -13.16 -7.46
N ALA A 38 17.61 -12.66 -6.30
CA ALA A 38 16.32 -11.96 -6.19
C ALA A 38 16.38 -10.80 -5.19
N ILE A 39 15.62 -9.77 -5.46
CA ILE A 39 15.47 -8.59 -4.59
C ILE A 39 13.98 -8.38 -4.34
N ILE A 40 13.62 -8.15 -3.09
CA ILE A 40 12.27 -7.77 -2.66
C ILE A 40 12.31 -6.44 -1.91
N SER A 41 11.40 -5.53 -2.21
CA SER A 41 11.23 -4.30 -1.46
C SER A 41 10.07 -4.40 -0.48
N LEU A 42 10.31 -3.87 0.73
CA LEU A 42 9.28 -3.68 1.77
C LEU A 42 8.90 -2.21 1.95
N ASN A 43 9.39 -1.33 1.06
CA ASN A 43 9.21 0.12 1.17
C ASN A 43 8.40 0.68 0.00
N ASP A 44 7.21 1.22 0.30
CA ASP A 44 6.31 1.79 -0.70
C ASP A 44 6.96 2.87 -1.58
N LEU A 45 7.87 3.67 -1.02
CA LEU A 45 8.56 4.75 -1.75
C LEU A 45 9.61 4.22 -2.74
N GLU A 46 10.07 2.99 -2.56
CA GLU A 46 11.05 2.34 -3.42
C GLU A 46 10.39 1.64 -4.63
N LEU A 47 9.14 1.18 -4.46
CA LEU A 47 8.42 0.43 -5.50
C LEU A 47 8.33 1.16 -6.84
N PRO A 48 8.01 2.48 -6.92
CA PRO A 48 7.98 3.20 -8.19
C PRO A 48 9.32 3.18 -8.91
N ILE A 49 10.42 3.28 -8.18
CA ILE A 49 11.79 3.30 -8.72
C ILE A 49 12.13 1.91 -9.25
N LEU A 50 11.99 0.88 -8.44
CA LEU A 50 12.31 -0.50 -8.81
C LEU A 50 11.42 -1.02 -9.96
N SER A 51 10.12 -0.70 -9.96
CA SER A 51 9.22 -1.10 -11.02
C SER A 51 9.60 -0.50 -12.39
N SER A 52 10.22 0.68 -12.39
CA SER A 52 10.69 1.35 -13.61
C SER A 52 11.98 0.74 -14.16
N CYS A 53 12.79 0.10 -13.30
CA CYS A 53 14.09 -0.51 -13.65
C CYS A 53 14.02 -2.04 -13.78
N LYS A 54 12.84 -2.65 -13.66
CA LYS A 54 12.68 -4.11 -13.58
C LYS A 54 13.42 -4.84 -14.70
N LYS A 55 13.26 -4.37 -15.93
CA LYS A 55 13.92 -4.93 -17.11
C LYS A 55 15.45 -4.89 -17.01
N GLU A 56 16.02 -3.85 -16.44
CA GLU A 56 17.47 -3.71 -16.29
C GLU A 56 18.08 -4.72 -15.31
N PHE A 57 17.31 -5.17 -14.30
CA PHE A 57 17.72 -6.23 -13.39
C PHE A 57 17.55 -7.60 -14.03
N GLU A 58 16.46 -7.83 -14.77
CA GLU A 58 16.23 -9.06 -15.53
C GLU A 58 17.36 -9.32 -16.54
N ASP A 59 17.83 -8.28 -17.25
CA ASP A 59 18.90 -8.37 -18.23
C ASP A 59 20.24 -8.80 -17.65
N ILE A 60 20.45 -8.64 -16.33
CA ILE A 60 21.63 -9.10 -15.59
C ILE A 60 21.34 -10.36 -14.73
N GLY A 61 20.20 -11.02 -14.94
CA GLY A 61 19.85 -12.28 -14.28
C GLY A 61 19.34 -12.14 -12.86
N ILE A 62 18.89 -10.94 -12.45
CA ILE A 62 18.35 -10.68 -11.10
C ILE A 62 16.84 -10.51 -11.19
N THR A 63 16.10 -11.29 -10.40
CA THR A 63 14.63 -11.18 -10.31
C THR A 63 14.23 -10.10 -9.30
N LEU A 64 13.56 -9.02 -9.75
CA LEU A 64 12.88 -8.11 -8.84
C LEU A 64 11.49 -8.66 -8.53
N ILE A 65 11.25 -9.05 -7.26
CA ILE A 65 9.91 -9.40 -6.76
C ILE A 65 9.17 -8.09 -6.46
N VAL A 66 8.86 -7.38 -7.52
CA VAL A 66 8.14 -6.12 -7.53
C VAL A 66 7.13 -6.17 -8.68
N SER A 67 5.95 -5.66 -8.46
CA SER A 67 4.92 -5.57 -9.50
C SER A 67 5.32 -4.60 -10.62
N ASP A 68 4.71 -4.77 -11.78
CA ASP A 68 4.95 -3.89 -12.93
C ASP A 68 4.50 -2.45 -12.62
N LYS A 69 5.10 -1.49 -13.32
CA LYS A 69 4.85 -0.05 -13.12
C LYS A 69 3.35 0.29 -13.08
N ARG A 70 2.53 -0.29 -13.95
CA ARG A 70 1.07 -0.08 -13.96
C ARG A 70 0.43 -0.44 -12.62
N VAL A 71 0.83 -1.57 -12.03
CA VAL A 71 0.30 -2.04 -10.75
C VAL A 71 0.75 -1.10 -9.62
N VAL A 72 2.05 -0.77 -9.62
CA VAL A 72 2.61 0.16 -8.60
C VAL A 72 1.95 1.53 -8.71
N ASP A 73 1.74 2.06 -9.92
CA ASP A 73 1.05 3.35 -10.12
C ASP A 73 -0.39 3.35 -9.56
N ILE A 74 -1.10 2.20 -9.63
CA ILE A 74 -2.44 2.05 -9.06
C ILE A 74 -2.39 1.95 -7.54
N THR A 75 -1.48 1.15 -7.00
CA THR A 75 -1.44 0.88 -5.55
C THR A 75 -0.79 2.00 -4.75
N PHE A 76 0.16 2.72 -5.32
CA PHE A 76 0.83 3.85 -4.68
C PHE A 76 -0.03 5.12 -4.63
N ASP A 77 -0.95 5.30 -5.59
CA ASP A 77 -1.87 6.43 -5.68
C ASP A 77 -3.27 6.04 -5.17
N LYS A 78 -3.64 6.47 -3.97
CA LYS A 78 -4.94 6.14 -3.34
C LYS A 78 -6.15 6.57 -4.17
N TRP A 79 -6.02 7.59 -5.03
CA TRP A 79 -7.08 7.95 -5.98
C TRP A 79 -7.20 6.91 -7.09
N LYS A 80 -6.08 6.47 -7.66
CA LYS A 80 -6.09 5.40 -8.68
C LYS A 80 -6.56 4.07 -8.10
N THR A 81 -6.20 3.76 -6.84
CA THR A 81 -6.76 2.61 -6.10
C THR A 81 -8.29 2.67 -6.08
N LYS A 82 -8.86 3.79 -5.68
CA LYS A 82 -10.33 3.98 -5.65
C LYS A 82 -10.97 3.82 -7.04
N GLU A 83 -10.38 4.38 -8.10
CA GLU A 83 -10.89 4.21 -9.48
C GLU A 83 -10.81 2.73 -9.91
N PHE A 84 -9.70 2.04 -9.66
CA PHE A 84 -9.56 0.61 -9.94
C PHE A 84 -10.60 -0.24 -9.20
N LEU A 85 -10.83 0.02 -7.92
CA LEU A 85 -11.84 -0.69 -7.13
C LEU A 85 -13.24 -0.47 -7.69
N LYS A 86 -13.57 0.75 -8.12
CA LYS A 86 -14.83 1.08 -8.79
C LYS A 86 -15.00 0.31 -10.10
N GLU A 87 -13.96 0.24 -10.94
CA GLU A 87 -13.96 -0.55 -12.18
C GLU A 87 -14.15 -2.06 -11.93
N CYS A 88 -13.69 -2.53 -10.76
CA CYS A 88 -13.88 -3.91 -10.32
C CYS A 88 -15.27 -4.17 -9.72
N GLY A 89 -16.11 -3.15 -9.52
CA GLY A 89 -17.39 -3.26 -8.83
C GLY A 89 -17.25 -3.52 -7.33
N LEU A 90 -16.13 -3.13 -6.73
CA LEU A 90 -15.84 -3.27 -5.30
C LEU A 90 -16.12 -1.95 -4.57
N ASN A 91 -16.56 -2.06 -3.31
CA ASN A 91 -16.79 -0.87 -2.50
C ASN A 91 -15.47 -0.28 -2.00
N SER A 92 -15.39 1.03 -2.00
CA SER A 92 -14.40 1.85 -1.32
C SER A 92 -15.10 3.07 -0.73
N PRO A 93 -14.53 3.74 0.29
CA PRO A 93 -15.13 4.97 0.81
C PRO A 93 -15.26 6.02 -0.27
N LYS A 94 -16.32 6.83 -0.22
CA LYS A 94 -16.47 7.98 -1.12
C LYS A 94 -15.28 8.92 -0.92
N THR A 95 -14.60 9.24 -2.00
CA THR A 95 -13.33 10.00 -1.97
C THR A 95 -13.37 11.11 -3.00
N PHE A 96 -12.85 12.28 -2.65
CA PHE A 96 -12.84 13.51 -3.43
C PHE A 96 -11.43 14.10 -3.49
N LEU A 97 -11.14 14.84 -4.56
CA LEU A 97 -9.85 15.49 -4.81
C LEU A 97 -9.79 16.96 -4.35
N SER A 98 -10.92 17.54 -4.04
CA SER A 98 -10.97 18.96 -3.64
C SER A 98 -11.92 19.21 -2.48
N LEU A 99 -11.59 20.25 -1.71
CA LEU A 99 -12.43 20.74 -0.62
C LEU A 99 -13.85 21.08 -1.12
N LYS A 100 -13.97 21.69 -2.29
CA LYS A 100 -15.26 22.06 -2.88
C LYS A 100 -16.14 20.85 -3.21
N GLU A 101 -15.54 19.74 -3.67
CA GLU A 101 -16.30 18.52 -3.99
C GLU A 101 -16.88 17.87 -2.74
N ILE A 102 -16.08 17.75 -1.66
CA ILE A 102 -16.58 17.16 -0.41
C ILE A 102 -17.57 18.08 0.29
N GLU A 103 -17.37 19.41 0.29
CA GLU A 103 -18.31 20.40 0.79
C GLU A 103 -19.68 20.25 0.10
N HIS A 104 -19.69 20.19 -1.23
CA HIS A 104 -20.92 19.94 -1.99
C HIS A 104 -21.57 18.60 -1.64
N ALA A 105 -20.78 17.54 -1.39
CA ALA A 105 -21.31 16.24 -0.99
C ALA A 105 -21.93 16.26 0.41
N ILE A 106 -21.38 17.06 1.33
CA ILE A 106 -21.92 17.28 2.68
C ILE A 106 -23.22 18.07 2.59
N ASP A 107 -23.27 19.17 1.83
CA ASP A 107 -24.48 19.99 1.61
C ASP A 107 -25.63 19.20 1.00
N LYS A 108 -25.32 18.20 0.18
CA LYS A 108 -26.30 17.27 -0.40
C LYS A 108 -26.69 16.10 0.52
N ASN A 109 -26.20 16.06 1.74
CA ASN A 109 -26.37 14.95 2.70
C ASN A 109 -25.91 13.59 2.14
N ASN A 110 -24.96 13.58 1.20
CA ASN A 110 -24.35 12.36 0.67
C ASN A 110 -23.25 11.83 1.57
N ILE A 111 -22.67 12.68 2.40
CA ILE A 111 -21.65 12.40 3.42
C ILE A 111 -21.96 13.27 4.63
N SER A 112 -21.63 12.77 5.81
CA SER A 112 -21.70 13.51 7.08
C SER A 112 -20.30 13.64 7.68
N PHE A 113 -20.13 14.63 8.56
CA PHE A 113 -18.98 14.65 9.46
C PHE A 113 -19.07 13.45 10.44
N THR A 114 -18.00 12.84 10.87
CA THR A 114 -16.59 13.17 10.65
C THR A 114 -16.14 12.70 9.26
N VAL A 115 -15.19 13.40 8.64
CA VAL A 115 -14.54 12.97 7.41
C VAL A 115 -13.08 12.61 7.66
N VAL A 116 -12.41 12.01 6.67
CA VAL A 116 -10.97 11.71 6.72
C VAL A 116 -10.27 12.56 5.68
N ILE A 117 -9.23 13.28 6.10
CA ILE A 117 -8.31 13.96 5.19
C ILE A 117 -6.98 13.23 5.27
N LYS A 118 -6.39 12.91 4.12
CA LYS A 118 -5.11 12.21 4.05
C LYS A 118 -4.33 12.57 2.80
N THR A 119 -3.03 12.28 2.81
CA THR A 119 -2.19 12.42 1.62
C THR A 119 -2.60 11.39 0.55
N ARG A 120 -2.57 11.82 -0.72
CA ARG A 120 -2.86 10.94 -1.88
C ARG A 120 -1.80 9.87 -2.05
N TRP A 121 -0.53 10.21 -1.85
CA TRP A 121 0.63 9.31 -1.92
C TRP A 121 1.27 9.12 -0.57
N GLY A 122 2.07 8.08 -0.42
CA GLY A 122 2.81 7.78 0.81
C GLY A 122 2.10 6.80 1.72
N ARG A 123 2.79 6.42 2.80
CA ARG A 123 2.39 5.39 3.76
C ARG A 123 2.06 5.99 5.13
N SER A 124 1.41 5.15 5.95
CA SER A 124 1.33 5.22 7.42
C SER A 124 1.13 6.62 8.00
N SER A 125 -0.10 7.01 8.20
CA SER A 125 -0.51 8.06 9.16
C SER A 125 0.11 9.45 9.01
N ILE A 126 0.98 9.70 8.02
CA ILE A 126 1.47 11.05 7.74
C ILE A 126 0.29 11.86 7.19
N GLY A 127 -0.08 12.91 7.91
CA GLY A 127 -1.11 13.83 7.47
C GLY A 127 -2.53 13.25 7.46
N ILE A 128 -2.86 12.26 8.31
CA ILE A 128 -4.26 11.83 8.49
C ILE A 128 -4.91 12.72 9.55
N GLN A 129 -6.04 13.35 9.18
CA GLN A 129 -6.84 14.18 10.06
C GLN A 129 -8.31 13.77 9.99
N PHE A 130 -9.04 14.00 11.07
CA PHE A 130 -10.46 13.64 11.23
C PHE A 130 -11.29 14.86 11.61
N PRO A 131 -11.45 15.85 10.71
CA PRO A 131 -12.21 17.06 11.01
C PRO A 131 -13.70 16.76 11.24
N GLU A 132 -14.28 17.49 12.18
CA GLU A 132 -15.70 17.44 12.58
C GLU A 132 -16.48 18.66 12.11
N SER A 133 -15.82 19.63 11.46
CA SER A 133 -16.41 20.83 10.93
C SER A 133 -15.71 21.32 9.66
N MET A 134 -16.38 22.23 8.91
CA MET A 134 -15.78 22.84 7.73
C MET A 134 -14.50 23.61 8.08
N LEU A 135 -14.50 24.37 9.18
CA LEU A 135 -13.33 25.12 9.62
C LEU A 135 -12.15 24.19 9.93
N GLU A 136 -12.39 23.10 10.65
CA GLU A 136 -11.35 22.10 10.92
C GLU A 136 -10.82 21.46 9.63
N MET A 137 -11.69 21.21 8.66
CA MET A 137 -11.34 20.64 7.37
C MET A 137 -10.43 21.57 6.55
N GLU A 138 -10.69 22.88 6.57
CA GLU A 138 -9.82 23.90 5.95
C GLU A 138 -8.44 23.93 6.63
N LEU A 139 -8.41 24.05 7.96
CA LEU A 139 -7.17 24.10 8.74
C LEU A 139 -6.33 22.81 8.58
N ALA A 140 -6.98 21.65 8.62
CA ALA A 140 -6.32 20.36 8.40
C ALA A 140 -5.73 20.26 6.99
N SER A 141 -6.42 20.78 5.97
CA SER A 141 -5.92 20.79 4.59
C SER A 141 -4.65 21.63 4.47
N GLU A 142 -4.61 22.82 5.08
CA GLU A 142 -3.41 23.67 5.10
C GLU A 142 -2.24 23.00 5.85
N LEU A 143 -2.53 22.39 7.00
CA LEU A 143 -1.52 21.66 7.78
C LEU A 143 -0.89 20.53 6.95
N ILE A 144 -1.72 19.69 6.30
CA ILE A 144 -1.24 18.59 5.47
C ILE A 144 -0.42 19.09 4.29
N ARG A 145 -0.78 20.22 3.65
CA ARG A 145 0.03 20.83 2.59
C ARG A 145 1.42 21.23 3.08
N LEU A 146 1.49 21.82 4.27
CA LEU A 146 2.77 22.17 4.90
C LEU A 146 3.61 20.94 5.25
N GLU A 147 2.98 19.87 5.73
CA GLU A 147 3.66 18.61 6.01
C GLU A 147 4.23 17.98 4.73
N ILE A 148 3.42 17.89 3.66
CA ILE A 148 3.87 17.37 2.35
C ILE A 148 5.07 18.16 1.84
N SER A 149 5.04 19.50 1.90
CA SER A 149 6.12 20.36 1.39
C SER A 149 7.48 20.12 2.07
N ARG A 150 7.49 19.51 3.25
CA ARG A 150 8.69 19.19 4.04
C ARG A 150 9.19 17.76 3.84
N THR A 151 8.57 16.99 2.97
CA THR A 151 8.87 15.58 2.74
C THR A 151 9.24 15.32 1.28
N ILE A 152 9.80 14.15 1.00
CA ILE A 152 10.06 13.69 -0.37
C ILE A 152 8.77 13.50 -1.20
N LEU A 153 7.59 13.49 -0.55
CA LEU A 153 6.29 13.42 -1.21
C LEU A 153 5.94 14.69 -1.97
N SER A 154 6.64 15.82 -1.71
CA SER A 154 6.47 17.06 -2.47
C SER A 154 6.61 16.86 -3.98
N ASN A 155 7.47 15.93 -4.40
CA ASN A 155 7.75 15.60 -5.80
C ASN A 155 6.97 14.38 -6.31
N ALA A 156 6.22 13.66 -5.45
CA ALA A 156 5.54 12.42 -5.83
C ALA A 156 4.38 12.64 -6.82
N GLY A 157 3.82 13.85 -6.87
CA GLY A 157 2.64 14.19 -7.67
C GLY A 157 2.92 14.52 -9.13
N GLY A 158 4.15 14.87 -9.51
CA GLY A 158 4.46 15.36 -10.86
C GLY A 158 3.48 16.46 -11.31
N GLU A 159 2.86 16.30 -12.47
CA GLU A 159 1.88 17.25 -13.01
C GLU A 159 0.60 17.41 -12.16
N ASN A 160 0.36 16.53 -11.18
CA ASN A 160 -0.82 16.53 -10.30
C ASN A 160 -0.56 17.24 -8.95
N GLU A 161 0.41 18.12 -8.83
CA GLU A 161 0.76 18.83 -7.58
C GLU A 161 -0.45 19.47 -6.87
N LYS A 162 -1.47 19.89 -7.61
CA LYS A 162 -2.67 20.52 -7.04
C LYS A 162 -3.58 19.58 -6.26
N ASN A 163 -3.45 18.25 -6.43
CA ASN A 163 -4.36 17.24 -5.89
C ASN A 163 -3.62 16.26 -4.99
N GLN A 164 -2.78 16.77 -4.07
CA GLN A 164 -1.98 15.96 -3.15
C GLN A 164 -2.77 15.45 -1.95
N ILE A 165 -3.96 15.98 -1.71
CA ILE A 165 -4.82 15.67 -0.58
C ILE A 165 -6.08 14.98 -1.06
N LEU A 166 -6.52 13.97 -0.31
CA LEU A 166 -7.79 13.29 -0.48
C LEU A 166 -8.71 13.63 0.70
N TYR A 167 -9.96 13.84 0.38
CA TYR A 167 -11.06 14.00 1.31
C TYR A 167 -11.95 12.77 1.19
N GLN A 168 -12.21 12.07 2.29
CA GLN A 168 -12.83 10.77 2.24
C GLN A 168 -13.92 10.61 3.30
N GLU A 169 -14.98 9.89 2.95
CA GLU A 169 -15.97 9.41 3.90
C GLU A 169 -15.30 8.58 5.00
N LYS A 170 -15.61 8.87 6.26
CA LYS A 170 -15.19 8.03 7.37
C LYS A 170 -16.11 6.80 7.43
N ILE A 171 -15.53 5.62 7.29
CA ILE A 171 -16.23 4.36 7.53
C ILE A 171 -15.95 3.95 8.97
N GLU A 172 -17.00 3.84 9.77
CA GLU A 172 -16.92 3.27 11.13
C GLU A 172 -17.29 1.80 11.08
N GLY A 173 -16.47 0.95 11.72
CA GLY A 173 -16.70 -0.48 11.73
C GLY A 173 -15.47 -1.28 12.10
N ASN A 174 -15.52 -2.58 11.89
CA ASN A 174 -14.39 -3.47 12.14
C ASN A 174 -13.32 -3.28 11.06
N GLU A 175 -12.07 -3.25 11.47
CA GLU A 175 -10.94 -3.13 10.58
C GLU A 175 -10.25 -4.48 10.36
N TYR A 176 -9.90 -4.76 9.11
CA TYR A 176 -9.24 -5.98 8.69
C TYR A 176 -8.00 -5.66 7.85
N GLY A 177 -6.95 -6.47 8.04
CA GLY A 177 -5.87 -6.60 7.08
C GLY A 177 -6.13 -7.81 6.19
N MET A 178 -5.91 -7.67 4.90
CA MET A 178 -6.10 -8.72 3.91
C MET A 178 -4.87 -8.83 3.03
N ASP A 179 -4.17 -9.96 3.11
CA ASP A 179 -3.08 -10.29 2.20
C ASP A 179 -3.67 -11.02 0.98
N VAL A 180 -3.52 -10.43 -0.20
CA VAL A 180 -3.85 -11.06 -1.47
C VAL A 180 -2.56 -11.55 -2.11
N LEU A 181 -2.42 -12.87 -2.28
CA LEU A 181 -1.23 -13.49 -2.82
C LEU A 181 -1.44 -13.87 -4.28
N ASN A 182 -0.55 -13.38 -5.13
CA ASN A 182 -0.35 -13.88 -6.49
C ASN A 182 1.03 -14.54 -6.59
N ASP A 183 1.20 -15.43 -7.57
CA ASP A 183 2.52 -15.96 -7.91
C ASP A 183 3.41 -14.89 -8.60
N LEU A 184 4.66 -15.24 -8.91
CA LEU A 184 5.60 -14.32 -9.58
C LEU A 184 5.22 -14.03 -11.04
N ARG A 185 4.20 -14.70 -11.60
CA ARG A 185 3.62 -14.47 -12.93
C ARG A 185 2.31 -13.66 -12.88
N GLY A 186 1.88 -13.24 -11.66
CA GLY A 186 0.66 -12.50 -11.43
C GLY A 186 -0.62 -13.33 -11.47
N ASN A 187 -0.55 -14.64 -11.25
CA ASN A 187 -1.72 -15.49 -11.12
C ASN A 187 -2.16 -15.57 -9.66
N TYR A 188 -3.45 -15.43 -9.40
CA TYR A 188 -4.02 -15.48 -8.07
C TYR A 188 -3.80 -16.84 -7.39
N VAL A 189 -3.29 -16.81 -6.16
CA VAL A 189 -3.03 -17.98 -5.32
C VAL A 189 -4.01 -18.06 -4.17
N GLY A 190 -4.20 -16.98 -3.40
CA GLY A 190 -5.08 -17.01 -2.23
C GLY A 190 -5.27 -15.64 -1.58
N THR A 191 -6.19 -15.61 -0.61
CA THR A 191 -6.49 -14.43 0.22
C THR A 191 -6.47 -14.82 1.67
N PHE A 192 -5.73 -14.11 2.50
CA PHE A 192 -5.56 -14.37 3.93
C PHE A 192 -5.97 -13.14 4.71
N VAL A 193 -6.82 -13.32 5.72
CA VAL A 193 -7.50 -12.23 6.39
C VAL A 193 -7.26 -12.28 7.89
N ARG A 194 -7.07 -11.11 8.47
CA ARG A 194 -6.98 -10.89 9.90
C ARG A 194 -7.85 -9.71 10.32
N GLN A 195 -8.65 -9.86 11.34
CA GLN A 195 -9.33 -8.76 11.99
C GLN A 195 -8.33 -8.07 12.93
N LYS A 196 -8.19 -6.76 12.80
CA LYS A 196 -7.36 -5.94 13.69
C LYS A 196 -8.11 -5.70 14.98
N LEU A 197 -7.60 -6.19 16.11
CA LEU A 197 -8.21 -6.04 17.43
C LEU A 197 -7.65 -4.85 18.19
N SER A 198 -6.37 -4.54 17.98
CA SER A 198 -5.74 -3.34 18.53
C SER A 198 -4.61 -2.85 17.63
N MET A 199 -4.41 -1.55 17.65
CA MET A 199 -3.35 -0.85 16.93
C MET A 199 -2.39 -0.19 17.93
N ARG A 200 -1.09 -0.15 17.58
CA ARG A 200 -0.08 0.57 18.34
C ARG A 200 0.87 1.28 17.38
N ALA A 201 1.00 2.59 17.54
CA ALA A 201 1.85 3.43 16.68
C ALA A 201 1.59 3.26 15.17
N GLY A 202 0.32 3.05 14.78
CA GLY A 202 -0.06 2.90 13.37
C GLY A 202 0.08 1.47 12.80
N GLU A 203 0.56 0.52 13.61
CA GLU A 203 0.73 -0.88 13.21
C GLU A 203 -0.23 -1.79 14.00
N THR A 204 -0.56 -2.95 13.43
CA THR A 204 -1.41 -3.94 14.09
C THR A 204 -0.65 -4.60 15.25
N ASP A 205 -1.17 -4.41 16.46
CA ASP A 205 -0.59 -4.98 17.70
C ASP A 205 -1.22 -6.33 18.07
N LYS A 206 -2.53 -6.47 17.83
CA LYS A 206 -3.27 -7.73 18.04
C LYS A 206 -4.22 -7.97 16.89
N ALA A 207 -4.26 -9.20 16.42
CA ALA A 207 -5.19 -9.61 15.38
C ALA A 207 -5.68 -11.04 15.61
N ILE A 208 -6.76 -11.40 14.95
CA ILE A 208 -7.30 -12.75 14.88
C ILE A 208 -7.50 -13.13 13.41
N SER A 209 -7.05 -14.33 13.03
CA SER A 209 -7.25 -14.84 11.67
C SER A 209 -8.73 -15.10 11.41
N VAL A 210 -9.19 -14.75 10.22
CA VAL A 210 -10.60 -14.84 9.82
C VAL A 210 -10.70 -15.64 8.53
N ILE A 211 -11.67 -16.57 8.48
CA ILE A 211 -12.06 -17.28 7.27
C ILE A 211 -13.47 -16.81 6.88
N ASP A 212 -13.56 -16.04 5.79
CA ASP A 212 -14.82 -15.48 5.31
C ASP A 212 -14.77 -15.37 3.77
N ALA A 213 -15.72 -16.04 3.13
CA ALA A 213 -15.82 -16.11 1.67
C ALA A 213 -16.02 -14.73 0.99
N ARG A 214 -16.53 -13.73 1.73
CA ARG A 214 -16.68 -12.37 1.20
C ARG A 214 -15.31 -11.76 0.86
N PHE A 215 -14.34 -11.92 1.76
CA PHE A 215 -12.97 -11.44 1.53
C PHE A 215 -12.25 -12.22 0.43
N GLU A 216 -12.42 -13.55 0.40
CA GLU A 216 -11.85 -14.38 -0.66
C GLU A 216 -12.34 -13.91 -2.04
N LYS A 217 -13.63 -13.62 -2.17
CA LYS A 217 -14.21 -13.08 -3.42
C LYS A 217 -13.56 -11.75 -3.81
N ILE A 218 -13.39 -10.81 -2.86
CA ILE A 218 -12.75 -9.51 -3.10
C ILE A 218 -11.30 -9.71 -3.52
N GLY A 219 -10.54 -10.48 -2.75
CA GLY A 219 -9.11 -10.73 -3.03
C GLY A 219 -8.91 -11.42 -4.38
N ARG A 220 -9.75 -12.39 -4.74
CA ARG A 220 -9.72 -13.04 -6.07
C ARG A 220 -9.98 -12.03 -7.20
N ILE A 221 -10.96 -11.15 -7.05
CA ILE A 221 -11.23 -10.10 -8.04
C ILE A 221 -10.01 -9.18 -8.19
N ILE A 222 -9.49 -8.68 -7.06
CA ILE A 222 -8.31 -7.81 -7.05
C ILE A 222 -7.11 -8.53 -7.67
N GLY A 223 -6.74 -9.71 -7.19
CA GLY A 223 -5.58 -10.46 -7.66
C GLY A 223 -5.63 -10.77 -9.16
N THR A 224 -6.80 -11.21 -9.64
CA THR A 224 -6.99 -11.56 -11.05
C THR A 224 -6.97 -10.33 -11.97
N ARG A 225 -7.56 -9.20 -11.54
CA ARG A 225 -7.69 -7.98 -12.36
C ARG A 225 -6.42 -7.12 -12.31
N LEU A 226 -5.83 -6.99 -11.12
CA LEU A 226 -4.61 -6.21 -10.92
C LEU A 226 -3.38 -6.93 -11.46
N ARG A 227 -3.30 -8.26 -11.27
CA ARG A 227 -2.19 -9.12 -11.64
C ARG A 227 -0.86 -8.67 -11.00
N HIS A 228 -0.93 -8.25 -9.75
CA HIS A 228 0.26 -7.91 -8.98
C HIS A 228 1.16 -9.13 -8.79
N VAL A 229 2.44 -8.88 -8.50
CA VAL A 229 3.43 -9.90 -8.20
C VAL A 229 3.58 -10.03 -6.69
N GLY A 230 3.48 -11.26 -6.20
CA GLY A 230 3.69 -11.55 -4.79
C GLY A 230 2.55 -11.09 -3.88
N ASN A 231 2.89 -10.59 -2.69
CA ASN A 231 1.92 -10.15 -1.69
C ASN A 231 1.40 -8.74 -1.97
N LEU A 232 0.10 -8.57 -1.81
CA LEU A 232 -0.59 -7.28 -1.80
C LEU A 232 -1.27 -7.12 -0.45
N ASP A 233 -0.82 -6.16 0.35
CA ASP A 233 -1.42 -5.82 1.63
C ASP A 233 -2.57 -4.84 1.42
N CYS A 234 -3.78 -5.22 1.84
CA CYS A 234 -4.99 -4.42 1.72
C CYS A 234 -5.59 -4.13 3.09
N ASP A 235 -5.97 -2.88 3.31
CA ASP A 235 -6.79 -2.49 4.46
C ASP A 235 -8.27 -2.47 4.06
N VAL A 236 -9.10 -3.12 4.89
CA VAL A 236 -10.55 -3.27 4.64
C VAL A 236 -11.33 -2.90 5.89
N LEU A 237 -12.39 -2.11 5.73
CA LEU A 237 -13.36 -1.85 6.79
C LEU A 237 -14.67 -2.56 6.50
N GLU A 238 -15.32 -3.05 7.56
CA GLU A 238 -16.66 -3.62 7.49
C GLU A 238 -17.65 -2.74 8.23
N ARG A 239 -18.69 -2.28 7.52
CA ARG A 239 -19.83 -1.55 8.07
C ARG A 239 -21.12 -2.17 7.54
N ASP A 240 -22.03 -2.53 8.44
CA ASP A 240 -23.35 -3.08 8.10
C ASP A 240 -23.31 -4.30 7.16
N GLY A 241 -22.31 -5.17 7.34
CA GLY A 241 -22.09 -6.35 6.51
C GLY A 241 -21.46 -6.09 5.14
N LEU A 242 -21.17 -4.84 4.80
CA LEU A 242 -20.49 -4.43 3.58
C LEU A 242 -19.00 -4.21 3.84
N LEU A 243 -18.16 -4.69 2.92
CA LEU A 243 -16.72 -4.54 2.97
C LEU A 243 -16.28 -3.39 2.06
N TYR A 244 -15.43 -2.51 2.57
CA TYR A 244 -14.87 -1.35 1.90
C TYR A 244 -13.34 -1.46 1.88
N VAL A 245 -12.75 -1.58 0.71
CA VAL A 245 -11.29 -1.57 0.56
C VAL A 245 -10.81 -0.12 0.64
N LEU A 246 -9.89 0.17 1.58
CA LEU A 246 -9.36 1.51 1.85
C LEU A 246 -8.13 1.84 1.04
N GLU A 247 -7.20 0.89 1.02
CA GLU A 247 -5.93 1.03 0.29
C GLU A 247 -5.35 -0.35 -0.05
N MET A 248 -4.43 -0.35 -0.98
CA MET A 248 -3.69 -1.53 -1.43
C MET A 248 -2.22 -1.17 -1.54
N ASN A 249 -1.34 -2.01 -1.00
CA ASN A 249 0.11 -1.80 -1.04
C ASN A 249 0.77 -3.05 -1.63
N ALA A 250 1.44 -2.93 -2.78
CA ALA A 250 2.02 -4.06 -3.53
C ALA A 250 3.33 -4.55 -2.89
N ARG A 251 3.29 -4.88 -1.61
CA ARG A 251 4.38 -5.38 -0.78
C ARG A 251 3.81 -6.07 0.46
N PHE A 252 4.67 -6.64 1.30
CA PHE A 252 4.28 -7.11 2.63
C PHE A 252 3.85 -5.94 3.53
N GLY A 253 2.73 -6.09 4.22
CA GLY A 253 2.28 -5.18 5.26
C GLY A 253 2.89 -5.50 6.63
N GLY A 254 2.84 -4.54 7.56
CA GLY A 254 3.24 -4.77 8.96
C GLY A 254 2.43 -5.87 9.67
N GLY A 255 1.24 -6.18 9.16
CA GLY A 255 0.40 -7.26 9.65
C GLY A 255 0.72 -8.66 9.07
N TYR A 256 1.63 -8.80 8.11
CA TYR A 256 1.97 -10.11 7.53
C TYR A 256 2.44 -11.16 8.57
N PRO A 257 3.17 -10.82 9.65
CA PRO A 257 3.55 -11.81 10.65
C PRO A 257 2.36 -12.61 11.22
N PHE A 258 1.18 -12.00 11.34
CA PHE A 258 -0.03 -12.71 11.76
C PHE A 258 -0.49 -13.76 10.75
N SER A 259 -0.36 -13.48 9.44
CA SER A 259 -0.63 -14.45 8.37
C SER A 259 0.41 -15.57 8.40
N HIS A 260 1.69 -15.23 8.60
CA HIS A 260 2.78 -16.21 8.71
C HIS A 260 2.56 -17.18 9.86
N GLU A 261 2.29 -16.70 11.05
CA GLU A 261 2.01 -17.52 12.25
C GLU A 261 0.74 -18.38 12.09
N SER A 262 -0.17 -17.98 11.20
CA SER A 262 -1.35 -18.79 10.84
C SER A 262 -1.02 -19.91 9.83
N GLY A 263 0.24 -20.07 9.45
CA GLY A 263 0.71 -21.11 8.53
C GLY A 263 0.90 -20.66 7.08
N ILE A 264 0.76 -19.35 6.78
CA ILE A 264 0.90 -18.81 5.42
C ILE A 264 2.35 -18.40 5.17
N ASN A 265 3.15 -19.32 4.67
CA ASN A 265 4.55 -19.08 4.37
C ASN A 265 4.76 -18.52 2.96
N THR A 266 4.40 -17.23 2.75
CA THR A 266 4.57 -16.54 1.47
C THR A 266 6.04 -16.43 1.04
N VAL A 267 6.96 -16.24 1.99
CA VAL A 267 8.41 -16.17 1.69
C VAL A 267 8.91 -17.49 1.15
N GLY A 268 8.52 -18.61 1.77
CA GLY A 268 8.82 -19.95 1.27
C GLY A 268 8.23 -20.21 -0.11
N ALA A 269 7.01 -19.73 -0.38
CA ALA A 269 6.41 -19.81 -1.70
C ALA A 269 7.22 -19.04 -2.76
N TYR A 270 7.74 -17.86 -2.42
CA TYR A 270 8.61 -17.09 -3.34
C TYR A 270 9.87 -17.86 -3.70
N ILE A 271 10.55 -18.43 -2.70
CA ILE A 271 11.75 -19.26 -2.93
C ILE A 271 11.42 -20.41 -3.88
N HIS A 272 10.34 -21.14 -3.59
CA HIS A 272 9.90 -22.25 -4.44
C HIS A 272 9.59 -21.80 -5.89
N TRP A 273 8.93 -20.66 -6.08
CA TRP A 273 8.64 -20.14 -7.42
C TRP A 273 9.87 -19.59 -8.16
N LEU A 274 10.92 -19.21 -7.45
CA LEU A 274 12.20 -18.81 -8.05
C LEU A 274 13.02 -20.01 -8.52
N GLU A 275 12.86 -21.16 -7.84
CA GLU A 275 13.55 -22.42 -8.20
C GLU A 275 12.91 -23.15 -9.40
N GLY A 276 11.65 -22.89 -9.71
CA GLY A 276 10.89 -23.42 -10.86
C GLY A 276 9.88 -24.45 -10.47
#